data_6aff5735cb3ef448dcea86d77528df07
#
_entry.id   6aff5735cb3ef448dcea86d77528df07
#
_cell.length_a   1.000
_cell.length_b   1.000
_cell.length_c   1.000
_cell.angle_alpha   90.00
_cell.angle_beta   90.00
_cell.angle_gamma   90.00
#
_symmetry.space_group_name_H-M   'P 1'
#
loop_
_entity.id
_entity.type
_entity.pdbx_description
1 polymer ?
#
loop_
_entity_poly.entity_id
_entity_poly.type
_entity_poly.pdbx_seq_one_letter_code
_entity_poly.pdbx_strand_id
1 'polypeptide(L)'
;FIAEEERLGMGSLKSYHALAKDIADLKERVRGVLHGYKRQGKRLAAYAAPAKGNTLLNYFGIGTDVLDFATEELPSKIGLVTPGTHLPIIHVEEARSSPPDVYLMLAWNSRDAIVRNEKKFLDGGGIFVRPIGRTTEIIRNS
;
A
#
# COMPACT_ATOMS: atom_id res chain seq x y z
N PHE A 1 34.01 -6.44 13.04
CA PHE A 1 32.62 -6.60 12.63
C PHE A 1 31.67 -5.86 13.57
N ILE A 2 31.67 -6.20 14.85
CA ILE A 2 30.84 -5.52 15.87
C ILE A 2 31.26 -4.04 16.00
N ALA A 3 32.56 -3.76 16.01
CA ALA A 3 33.09 -2.41 16.10
C ALA A 3 32.66 -1.55 14.91
N GLU A 4 32.54 -2.14 13.73
CA GLU A 4 32.08 -1.43 12.54
C GLU A 4 30.57 -1.12 12.63
N GLU A 5 29.78 -2.03 13.13
CA GLU A 5 28.34 -1.79 13.36
C GLU A 5 28.13 -0.66 14.37
N GLU A 6 28.89 -0.66 15.46
CA GLU A 6 28.87 0.41 16.47
C GLU A 6 29.27 1.76 15.85
N ARG A 7 30.32 1.75 15.03
CA ARG A 7 30.80 2.95 14.34
C ARG A 7 29.76 3.53 13.39
N LEU A 8 28.98 2.68 12.72
CA LEU A 8 27.93 3.09 11.80
C LEU A 8 26.64 3.48 12.52
N GLY A 9 26.60 3.38 13.84
CA GLY A 9 25.43 3.72 14.63
C GLY A 9 24.31 2.68 14.60
N MET A 10 24.61 1.48 14.14
CA MET A 10 23.62 0.39 14.03
C MET A 10 23.07 -0.03 15.38
N GLY A 11 23.88 0.04 16.43
CA GLY A 11 23.45 -0.26 17.79
C GLY A 11 23.00 0.97 18.58
N SER A 12 22.95 2.14 17.95
CA SER A 12 22.60 3.38 18.61
C SER A 12 21.09 3.48 18.86
N LEU A 13 20.73 3.73 20.12
CA LEU A 13 19.34 3.98 20.50
C LEU A 13 18.74 5.16 19.73
N LYS A 14 19.56 6.18 19.48
CA LYS A 14 19.18 7.37 18.72
C LYS A 14 18.79 7.00 17.26
N SER A 15 19.57 6.09 16.62
CA SER A 15 19.25 5.63 15.26
C SER A 15 17.94 4.84 15.22
N TYR A 16 17.69 4.00 16.21
CA TYR A 16 16.42 3.27 16.31
C TYR A 16 15.25 4.21 16.52
N HIS A 17 15.41 5.23 17.38
CA HIS A 17 14.35 6.22 17.61
C HIS A 17 14.04 7.02 16.37
N ALA A 18 15.07 7.41 15.59
CA ALA A 18 14.88 8.14 14.34
C ALA A 18 14.12 7.30 13.31
N LEU A 19 14.49 6.02 13.17
CA LEU A 19 13.80 5.09 12.26
C LEU A 19 12.35 4.87 12.69
N ALA A 20 12.11 4.67 13.98
CA ALA A 20 10.76 4.46 14.50
C ALA A 20 9.88 5.69 14.25
N LYS A 21 10.44 6.90 14.41
CA LYS A 21 9.73 8.13 14.11
C LYS A 21 9.38 8.24 12.62
N ASP A 22 10.32 7.91 11.73
CA ASP A 22 10.09 7.96 10.29
C ASP A 22 8.96 7.00 9.88
N ILE A 23 8.93 5.81 10.46
CA ILE A 23 7.89 4.81 10.19
C ILE A 23 6.54 5.28 10.73
N ALA A 24 6.51 5.87 11.92
CA ALA A 24 5.29 6.41 12.51
C ALA A 24 4.75 7.57 11.67
N ASP A 25 5.61 8.46 11.20
CA ASP A 25 5.23 9.57 10.31
C ASP A 25 4.67 9.05 8.99
N LEU A 26 5.28 8.01 8.42
CA LEU A 26 4.79 7.37 7.20
C LEU A 26 3.39 6.77 7.42
N LYS A 27 3.21 6.06 8.51
CA LYS A 27 1.91 5.50 8.90
C LYS A 27 0.82 6.58 8.93
N GLU A 28 1.08 7.67 9.63
CA GLU A 28 0.11 8.77 9.76
C GLU A 28 -0.17 9.42 8.41
N ARG A 29 0.85 9.60 7.58
CA ARG A 29 0.70 10.19 6.24
C ARG A 29 -0.17 9.30 5.34
N VAL A 30 0.12 8.01 5.27
CA VAL A 30 -0.64 7.07 4.44
C VAL A 30 -2.08 6.96 4.93
N ARG A 31 -2.28 6.81 6.24
CA ARG A 31 -3.63 6.76 6.81
C ARG A 31 -4.40 8.04 6.51
N GLY A 32 -3.76 9.20 6.68
CA GLY A 32 -4.38 10.49 6.40
C GLY A 32 -4.82 10.64 4.96
N VAL A 33 -4.00 10.22 4.01
CA VAL A 33 -4.33 10.24 2.58
C VAL A 33 -5.53 9.34 2.29
N LEU A 34 -5.50 8.10 2.76
CA LEU A 34 -6.58 7.14 2.51
C LEU A 34 -7.90 7.57 3.16
N HIS A 35 -7.86 8.01 4.40
CA HIS A 35 -9.05 8.51 5.09
C HIS A 35 -9.60 9.78 4.42
N GLY A 36 -8.72 10.63 3.89
CA GLY A 36 -9.13 11.80 3.12
C GLY A 36 -9.96 11.42 1.91
N TYR A 37 -9.51 10.44 1.14
CA TYR A 37 -10.29 9.94 -0.01
C TYR A 37 -11.58 9.26 0.44
N LYS A 38 -11.53 8.51 1.53
CA LYS A 38 -12.73 7.84 2.06
C LYS A 38 -13.81 8.86 2.44
N ARG A 39 -13.42 9.96 3.08
CA ARG A 39 -14.34 11.04 3.44
C ARG A 39 -14.95 11.74 2.21
N GLN A 40 -14.25 11.71 1.07
CA GLN A 40 -14.76 12.23 -0.20
C GLN A 40 -15.77 11.29 -0.88
N GLY A 41 -16.06 10.15 -0.25
CA GLY A 41 -16.96 9.16 -0.82
C GLY A 41 -16.32 8.23 -1.85
N LYS A 42 -15.00 8.24 -1.95
CA LYS A 42 -14.29 7.39 -2.91
C LYS A 42 -14.18 5.95 -2.42
N ARG A 43 -14.21 5.01 -3.38
CA ARG A 43 -13.99 3.60 -3.11
C ARG A 43 -12.50 3.30 -3.19
N LEU A 44 -11.97 2.62 -2.16
CA LEU A 44 -10.56 2.30 -2.07
C LEU A 44 -10.34 0.79 -2.02
N ALA A 45 -9.27 0.34 -2.63
CA ALA A 45 -8.86 -1.06 -2.60
C ALA A 45 -7.33 -1.16 -2.55
N ALA A 46 -6.81 -2.34 -2.26
CA ALA A 46 -5.38 -2.62 -2.33
C ALA A 46 -5.07 -3.22 -3.69
N TYR A 47 -3.98 -2.79 -4.31
CA TYR A 47 -3.48 -3.37 -5.55
C TYR A 47 -2.37 -4.37 -5.21
N ALA A 48 -2.62 -5.63 -5.52
CA ALA A 48 -1.82 -6.80 -5.16
C ALA A 48 -1.92 -7.15 -3.66
N ALA A 49 -1.48 -8.34 -3.32
CA ALA A 49 -1.51 -8.84 -1.94
C ALA A 49 -0.22 -9.56 -1.57
N PRO A 50 0.96 -8.92 -1.74
CA PRO A 50 2.24 -9.55 -1.38
C PRO A 50 2.43 -9.59 0.14
N ALA A 51 3.32 -10.47 0.60
CA ALA A 51 3.60 -10.63 2.03
C ALA A 51 4.03 -9.30 2.69
N LYS A 52 4.88 -8.53 2.01
CA LYS A 52 5.31 -7.21 2.51
C LYS A 52 4.15 -6.24 2.64
N GLY A 53 3.22 -6.28 1.69
CA GLY A 53 2.02 -5.45 1.74
C GLY A 53 1.12 -5.82 2.90
N ASN A 54 0.96 -7.10 3.19
CA ASN A 54 0.20 -7.55 4.34
C ASN A 54 0.81 -7.07 5.65
N THR A 55 2.14 -7.09 5.75
CA THR A 55 2.85 -6.56 6.92
C THR A 55 2.56 -5.07 7.09
N LEU A 56 2.61 -4.31 6.01
CA LEU A 56 2.30 -2.88 6.04
C LEU A 56 0.86 -2.62 6.49
N LEU A 57 -0.10 -3.33 5.93
CA LEU A 57 -1.52 -3.18 6.29
C LEU A 57 -1.75 -3.44 7.78
N ASN A 58 -1.16 -4.51 8.31
CA ASN A 58 -1.29 -4.85 9.72
C ASN A 58 -0.63 -3.81 10.62
N TYR A 59 0.57 -3.39 10.27
CA TYR A 59 1.31 -2.40 11.07
C TYR A 59 0.61 -1.04 11.06
N PHE A 60 0.08 -0.63 9.90
CA PHE A 60 -0.60 0.67 9.77
C PHE A 60 -2.06 0.63 10.22
N GLY A 61 -2.59 -0.56 10.52
CA GLY A 61 -3.98 -0.69 10.95
C GLY A 61 -4.97 -0.35 9.83
N ILE A 62 -4.64 -0.69 8.58
CA ILE A 62 -5.50 -0.44 7.42
C ILE A 62 -6.18 -1.75 7.04
N GLY A 63 -7.49 -1.78 7.15
CA GLY A 63 -8.28 -2.99 6.90
C GLY A 63 -9.58 -2.68 6.19
N THR A 64 -10.61 -3.47 6.49
CA THR A 64 -11.92 -3.38 5.83
C THR A 64 -12.68 -2.10 6.13
N ASP A 65 -12.27 -1.34 7.13
CA ASP A 65 -12.82 -0.02 7.43
C ASP A 65 -12.43 1.02 6.36
N VAL A 66 -11.36 0.79 5.62
CA VAL A 66 -10.83 1.72 4.61
C VAL A 66 -10.86 1.11 3.22
N LEU A 67 -10.43 -0.16 3.09
CA LEU A 67 -10.28 -0.85 1.80
C LEU A 67 -11.39 -1.89 1.62
N ASP A 68 -11.91 -2.00 0.41
CA ASP A 68 -12.99 -2.95 0.10
C ASP A 68 -12.45 -4.34 -0.25
N PHE A 69 -11.29 -4.42 -0.92
CA PHE A 69 -10.70 -5.68 -1.37
C PHE A 69 -9.22 -5.49 -1.70
N ALA A 70 -8.56 -6.61 -2.00
CA ALA A 70 -7.21 -6.62 -2.57
C ALA A 70 -7.25 -7.38 -3.89
N THR A 71 -6.44 -6.99 -4.86
CA THR A 71 -6.35 -7.69 -6.15
C THR A 71 -5.21 -8.70 -6.15
N GLU A 72 -5.34 -9.73 -6.97
CA GLU A 72 -4.30 -10.75 -7.13
C GLU A 72 -4.46 -11.43 -8.50
N GLU A 73 -3.36 -11.97 -9.01
CA GLU A 73 -3.36 -12.78 -10.23
C GLU A 73 -3.20 -14.27 -9.94
N LEU A 74 -2.61 -14.61 -8.78
CA LEU A 74 -2.37 -16.01 -8.41
C LEU A 74 -3.66 -16.69 -8.00
N PRO A 75 -4.08 -17.76 -8.73
CA PRO A 75 -5.34 -18.47 -8.42
C PRO A 75 -5.41 -18.99 -7.00
N SER A 76 -4.27 -19.38 -6.41
CA SER A 76 -4.22 -19.94 -5.06
C SER A 76 -4.61 -18.94 -3.96
N LYS A 77 -4.56 -17.64 -4.25
CA LYS A 77 -4.91 -16.58 -3.29
C LYS A 77 -6.32 -16.06 -3.48
N ILE A 78 -6.87 -16.20 -4.69
CA ILE A 78 -8.19 -15.65 -5.03
C ILE A 78 -9.27 -16.40 -4.25
N GLY A 79 -10.18 -15.64 -3.65
CA GLY A 79 -11.24 -16.17 -2.80
C GLY A 79 -10.86 -16.31 -1.34
N LEU A 80 -9.60 -16.06 -1.00
CA LEU A 80 -9.14 -15.98 0.39
C LEU A 80 -9.25 -14.56 0.91
N VAL A 81 -8.83 -14.36 2.15
CA VAL A 81 -8.74 -13.02 2.76
C VAL A 81 -7.30 -12.74 3.15
N THR A 82 -6.94 -11.46 3.21
CA THR A 82 -5.59 -11.07 3.64
C THR A 82 -5.40 -11.39 5.13
N PRO A 83 -4.23 -11.93 5.51
CA PRO A 83 -3.97 -12.26 6.92
C PRO A 83 -4.06 -11.03 7.83
N GLY A 84 -4.79 -11.16 8.93
CA GLY A 84 -4.92 -10.11 9.93
C GLY A 84 -5.90 -9.00 9.60
N THR A 85 -6.01 -8.58 8.36
CA THR A 85 -6.88 -7.48 7.92
C THR A 85 -8.17 -7.96 7.27
N HIS A 86 -8.24 -9.20 6.85
CA HIS A 86 -9.42 -9.87 6.32
C HIS A 86 -10.02 -9.22 5.06
N LEU A 87 -9.20 -8.57 4.24
CA LEU A 87 -9.66 -8.05 2.95
C LEU A 87 -9.94 -9.21 1.99
N PRO A 88 -11.09 -9.25 1.33
CA PRO A 88 -11.34 -10.23 0.29
C PRO A 88 -10.33 -10.06 -0.85
N ILE A 89 -9.79 -11.18 -1.34
CA ILE A 89 -8.84 -11.18 -2.45
C ILE A 89 -9.60 -11.59 -3.72
N ILE A 90 -9.60 -10.70 -4.72
CA ILE A 90 -10.28 -10.94 -5.99
C ILE A 90 -9.27 -10.88 -7.14
N HIS A 91 -9.66 -11.46 -8.28
CA HIS A 91 -8.82 -11.41 -9.47
C HIS A 91 -8.76 -9.98 -10.02
N VAL A 92 -7.58 -9.58 -10.49
CA VAL A 92 -7.37 -8.22 -11.02
C VAL A 92 -8.32 -7.91 -12.18
N GLU A 93 -8.69 -8.89 -13.01
CA GLU A 93 -9.64 -8.69 -14.08
C GLU A 93 -11.06 -8.39 -13.59
N GLU A 94 -11.46 -9.00 -12.48
CA GLU A 94 -12.73 -8.69 -11.84
C GLU A 94 -12.74 -7.23 -11.35
N ALA A 95 -11.63 -6.78 -10.77
CA ALA A 95 -11.49 -5.40 -10.35
C ALA A 95 -11.50 -4.43 -11.54
N ARG A 96 -10.93 -4.82 -12.68
CA ARG A 96 -10.93 -4.00 -13.89
C ARG A 96 -12.32 -3.77 -14.46
N SER A 97 -13.23 -4.71 -14.27
CA SER A 97 -14.62 -4.54 -14.74
C SER A 97 -15.43 -3.59 -13.86
N SER A 98 -15.03 -3.39 -12.60
CA SER A 98 -15.66 -2.43 -11.68
C SER A 98 -14.58 -1.85 -10.76
N PRO A 99 -13.71 -0.98 -11.29
CA PRO A 99 -12.54 -0.51 -10.53
C PRO A 99 -12.93 0.42 -9.38
N PRO A 100 -12.12 0.47 -8.32
CA PRO A 100 -12.27 1.48 -7.30
C PRO A 100 -11.82 2.84 -7.83
N ASP A 101 -11.96 3.87 -7.02
CA ASP A 101 -11.45 5.21 -7.36
C ASP A 101 -9.95 5.33 -7.03
N VAL A 102 -9.53 4.66 -5.96
CA VAL A 102 -8.17 4.75 -5.43
C VAL A 102 -7.65 3.37 -5.09
N TYR A 103 -6.43 3.07 -5.54
CA TYR A 103 -5.70 1.88 -5.15
C TYR A 103 -4.53 2.23 -4.23
N LEU A 104 -4.41 1.53 -3.11
CA LEU A 104 -3.18 1.50 -2.33
C LEU A 104 -2.25 0.48 -2.97
N MET A 105 -1.10 0.92 -3.47
CA MET A 105 -0.14 0.08 -4.20
C MET A 105 0.72 -0.73 -3.23
N LEU A 106 0.35 -1.98 -2.96
CA LEU A 106 1.09 -2.83 -2.05
C LEU A 106 2.33 -3.46 -2.70
N ALA A 107 2.32 -3.62 -4.00
CA ALA A 107 3.50 -4.07 -4.77
C ALA A 107 4.33 -2.85 -5.22
N TRP A 108 4.75 -2.03 -4.27
CA TRP A 108 5.40 -0.74 -4.55
C TRP A 108 6.71 -0.82 -5.33
N ASN A 109 7.39 -1.97 -5.29
CA ASN A 109 8.63 -2.19 -6.06
C ASN A 109 8.35 -2.36 -7.56
N SER A 110 7.13 -2.65 -7.94
CA SER A 110 6.71 -2.86 -9.34
C SER A 110 5.97 -1.65 -9.91
N ARG A 111 6.20 -0.47 -9.34
CA ARG A 111 5.48 0.76 -9.69
C ARG A 111 5.36 1.00 -11.19
N ASP A 112 6.48 0.96 -11.90
CA ASP A 112 6.47 1.32 -13.33
C ASP A 112 5.69 0.32 -14.18
N ALA A 113 5.81 -0.97 -13.85
CA ALA A 113 5.05 -2.02 -14.52
C ALA A 113 3.55 -1.88 -14.24
N ILE A 114 3.18 -1.59 -13.00
CA ILE A 114 1.78 -1.41 -12.60
C ILE A 114 1.18 -0.21 -13.33
N VAL A 115 1.88 0.91 -13.38
CA VAL A 115 1.42 2.13 -14.06
C VAL A 115 1.19 1.84 -15.55
N ARG A 116 2.09 1.10 -16.19
CA ARG A 116 1.91 0.71 -17.59
C ARG A 116 0.71 -0.21 -17.79
N ASN A 117 0.58 -1.23 -16.94
CA ASN A 117 -0.48 -2.23 -17.08
C ASN A 117 -1.86 -1.65 -16.75
N GLU A 118 -1.92 -0.65 -15.90
CA GLU A 118 -3.17 -0.04 -15.44
C GLU A 118 -3.38 1.37 -16.04
N LYS A 119 -2.82 1.61 -17.22
CA LYS A 119 -2.98 2.89 -17.91
C LYS A 119 -4.46 3.25 -18.10
N LYS A 120 -5.29 2.27 -18.44
CA LYS A 120 -6.72 2.48 -18.63
C LYS A 120 -7.42 2.97 -17.35
N PHE A 121 -7.03 2.41 -16.22
CA PHE A 121 -7.53 2.85 -14.91
C PHE A 121 -7.16 4.32 -14.65
N LEU A 122 -5.89 4.66 -14.87
CA LEU A 122 -5.41 6.03 -14.70
C LEU A 122 -6.07 7.01 -15.67
N ASP A 123 -6.23 6.61 -16.93
CA ASP A 123 -6.88 7.43 -17.95
C ASP A 123 -8.35 7.71 -17.61
N GLY A 124 -8.98 6.79 -16.90
CA GLY A 124 -10.35 6.95 -16.41
C GLY A 124 -10.49 7.78 -15.13
N GLY A 125 -9.40 8.38 -14.65
CA GLY A 125 -9.42 9.20 -13.45
C GLY A 125 -9.01 8.46 -12.17
N GLY A 126 -8.56 7.21 -12.29
CA GLY A 126 -8.09 6.42 -11.15
C GLY A 126 -6.82 6.97 -10.53
N ILE A 127 -6.63 6.68 -9.27
CA ILE A 127 -5.51 7.17 -8.47
C ILE A 127 -4.80 6.00 -7.80
N PHE A 128 -3.47 5.98 -7.85
CA PHE A 128 -2.65 5.09 -7.04
C PHE A 128 -1.99 5.86 -5.91
N VAL A 129 -1.99 5.29 -4.72
CA VAL A 129 -1.22 5.78 -3.57
C VAL A 129 -0.09 4.79 -3.33
N ARG A 130 1.15 5.23 -3.53
CA ARG A 130 2.34 4.42 -3.27
C ARG A 130 2.87 4.79 -1.89
N PRO A 131 2.84 3.85 -0.91
CA PRO A 131 3.06 4.21 0.48
C PRO A 131 4.53 4.35 0.90
N ILE A 132 5.48 4.07 0.01
CA ILE A 132 6.89 3.98 0.35
C ILE A 132 7.65 5.25 -0.04
N GLY A 133 8.65 5.59 0.78
CA GLY A 133 9.52 6.74 0.60
C GLY A 133 9.31 7.78 1.68
N ARG A 134 10.09 8.86 1.63
CA ARG A 134 9.96 9.97 2.57
C ARG A 134 8.64 10.70 2.40
N THR A 135 8.12 10.68 1.18
CA THR A 135 6.81 11.26 0.84
C THR A 135 5.97 10.18 0.17
N THR A 136 4.70 10.10 0.56
CA THR A 136 3.74 9.22 -0.08
C THR A 136 3.47 9.72 -1.49
N GLU A 137 3.68 8.87 -2.49
CA GLU A 137 3.50 9.26 -3.88
C GLU A 137 2.04 9.07 -4.30
N ILE A 138 1.46 10.12 -4.87
CA ILE A 138 0.11 10.07 -5.45
C ILE A 138 0.29 10.04 -6.96
N ILE A 139 -0.15 8.95 -7.60
CA ILE A 139 0.00 8.74 -9.04
C ILE A 139 -1.37 8.90 -9.71
N ARG A 140 -1.46 9.82 -10.63
CA ARG A 140 -2.67 10.07 -11.42
C ARG A 140 -2.29 10.67 -12.76
N ASN A 141 -3.22 10.64 -13.70
CA ASN A 141 -3.02 11.35 -14.96
C ASN A 141 -3.07 12.86 -14.72
N SER A 142 -2.19 13.53 -15.37
CA SER A 142 -2.11 15.00 -15.36
C SER A 142 -3.15 15.63 -16.29
#